data_6b84c671ddee935a0b07370ca7cc38f8
#
_entry.id   6b84c671ddee935a0b07370ca7cc38f8
#
_cell.length_a   1.000
_cell.length_b   1.000
_cell.length_c   1.000
_cell.angle_alpha   90.00
_cell.angle_beta   90.00
_cell.angle_gamma   90.00
#
_symmetry.space_group_name_H-M   'P 1'
#
loop_
_entity.id
_entity.type
_entity.pdbx_description
1 polymer ?
#
loop_
_entity_poly.entity_id
_entity_poly.type
_entity_poly.pdbx_seq_one_letter_code
_entity_poly.pdbx_strand_id
1 'polypeptide(L)'
;MPFRFFLAAALFGASMSVSPAEEAPAPRASGDVAKAEPSAAAALDQKILAEVKARSEVMANLRHLSDVIGPRLTGSKNLEVANNWAAERMKAYGLENVRLEPWEIPVGWERGTATMTLVEPNQGRVLLVASRGWTPGTKGKVTGEVVYLEAKTKADLLKFKGKLKNAVVMRAPPATVAPVTDMTYGPSAGPKKDAPNKDDVKKDEPKKDDAKKDEPKADGPPRSAFAEAMALRREMDEFLKSEGVAAVISDAGKPHGLLVTTGGWREGDRATAQDPLPSLFMAHEHYALLHRLATRTGVAAPRVEVEVSNTFVAGPVEVYNTVGEIRGGEKPDEIVVVGAHLDSWDLGTGTTDNGTGSTVTLEVARTLAKLAKEGQRPKRTIRFVLFTGEEQGLYGSKRYCERHKAELPKHSVSLVHDTGTGQVLGFGLQGRDAVRKVLDPELDTLKSLPGWKGLDLGSLNGTDHQSFEAAGVPGFACRQEMDEYRLTHHTQSDTFDKAKEPNLVQGAGVIAVTATRIANLPDLLPRDKPPAPKRERKE
;
A
#
# COMPACT_ATOMS: atom_id res chain seq x y z
N MET A 1 29.90 -36.17 49.97
CA MET A 1 30.52 -37.43 50.32
C MET A 1 30.35 -38.40 49.19
N PRO A 2 31.41 -39.16 48.94
CA PRO A 2 31.77 -39.60 47.60
C PRO A 2 31.52 -41.11 47.37
N PHE A 3 31.60 -41.56 46.13
CA PHE A 3 32.27 -42.85 45.89
C PHE A 3 32.83 -42.91 44.47
N ARG A 4 34.15 -43.10 44.43
CA ARG A 4 34.95 -43.51 43.29
C ARG A 4 34.87 -45.02 43.17
N PHE A 5 34.96 -45.56 41.96
CA PHE A 5 35.62 -46.86 41.73
C PHE A 5 36.42 -46.81 40.41
N PHE A 6 37.70 -47.08 40.59
CA PHE A 6 38.69 -47.46 39.58
C PHE A 6 38.53 -48.95 39.26
N LEU A 7 38.76 -49.33 38.03
CA LEU A 7 39.33 -50.67 37.75
C LEU A 7 40.19 -50.61 36.50
N ALA A 8 41.43 -51.05 36.63
CA ALA A 8 42.43 -51.26 35.61
C ALA A 8 42.64 -52.77 35.42
N ALA A 9 42.92 -53.20 34.20
CA ALA A 9 43.66 -54.41 33.84
C ALA A 9 43.98 -54.37 32.36
N ALA A 10 45.13 -54.25 31.89
CA ALA A 10 46.32 -55.07 31.73
C ALA A 10 46.31 -55.95 30.47
N LEU A 11 47.15 -55.54 29.55
CA LEU A 11 48.07 -56.15 28.60
C LEU A 11 47.89 -57.65 28.21
N PHE A 12 47.87 -57.92 26.91
CA PHE A 12 48.74 -58.93 26.27
C PHE A 12 49.08 -58.48 24.82
N GLY A 13 50.37 -58.53 24.49
CA GLY A 13 50.90 -58.14 23.22
C GLY A 13 51.00 -59.33 22.22
N ALA A 14 50.94 -59.02 20.98
CA ALA A 14 51.48 -59.87 19.88
C ALA A 14 52.07 -58.96 18.83
N SER A 15 53.37 -59.04 18.68
CA SER A 15 54.15 -58.38 17.64
C SER A 15 54.01 -59.14 16.34
N MET A 16 53.54 -58.48 15.25
CA MET A 16 53.79 -58.88 13.87
C MET A 16 54.41 -57.70 13.12
N SER A 17 55.61 -57.98 12.64
CA SER A 17 56.39 -57.12 11.77
C SER A 17 55.76 -57.09 10.35
N VAL A 18 55.44 -55.89 9.89
CA VAL A 18 55.10 -55.63 8.50
C VAL A 18 56.03 -54.53 7.97
N SER A 19 56.67 -54.79 6.82
CA SER A 19 57.57 -53.89 6.09
C SER A 19 56.88 -52.61 5.67
N PRO A 20 57.67 -51.48 5.52
CA PRO A 20 57.08 -50.19 5.20
C PRO A 20 56.62 -50.15 3.76
N ALA A 21 55.33 -49.82 3.57
CA ALA A 21 54.77 -49.39 2.29
C ALA A 21 55.05 -47.90 2.12
N GLU A 22 55.45 -47.57 0.91
CA GLU A 22 55.81 -46.25 0.40
C GLU A 22 54.67 -45.23 0.63
N GLU A 23 54.96 -44.16 1.34
CA GLU A 23 54.04 -43.07 1.68
C GLU A 23 53.68 -42.27 0.42
N ALA A 24 52.42 -42.32 0.00
CA ALA A 24 51.90 -41.41 -1.02
C ALA A 24 51.88 -39.98 -0.49
N PRO A 25 52.20 -38.96 -1.28
CA PRO A 25 52.23 -37.58 -0.79
C PRO A 25 50.83 -37.12 -0.33
N ALA A 26 50.79 -36.55 0.87
CA ALA A 26 49.59 -35.94 1.43
C ALA A 26 48.95 -34.91 0.49
N PRO A 27 47.60 -34.85 0.38
CA PRO A 27 46.94 -33.83 -0.38
C PRO A 27 47.29 -32.45 0.21
N ARG A 28 47.82 -31.56 -0.65
CA ARG A 28 48.06 -30.16 -0.29
C ARG A 28 46.77 -29.58 0.27
N ALA A 29 46.88 -29.01 1.47
CA ALA A 29 45.80 -28.24 2.08
C ALA A 29 45.28 -27.23 1.04
N SER A 30 43.99 -27.32 0.76
CA SER A 30 43.27 -26.31 -0.03
C SER A 30 43.52 -24.96 0.64
N GLY A 31 44.25 -24.08 -0.07
CA GLY A 31 44.54 -22.75 0.43
C GLY A 31 43.28 -22.08 0.89
N ASP A 32 43.33 -21.49 2.07
CA ASP A 32 42.34 -20.54 2.54
C ASP A 32 42.06 -19.54 1.41
N VAL A 33 40.87 -19.62 0.85
CA VAL A 33 40.35 -18.58 -0.04
C VAL A 33 40.15 -17.36 0.88
N ALA A 34 41.14 -16.49 0.92
CA ALA A 34 41.06 -15.21 1.59
C ALA A 34 39.75 -14.56 1.12
N LYS A 35 38.78 -14.38 2.03
CA LYS A 35 37.57 -13.62 1.73
C LYS A 35 38.01 -12.25 1.25
N ALA A 36 37.76 -11.95 -0.02
CA ALA A 36 38.07 -10.64 -0.58
C ALA A 36 37.38 -9.58 0.30
N GLU A 37 38.11 -8.54 0.67
CA GLU A 37 37.54 -7.43 1.43
C GLU A 37 36.34 -6.84 0.66
N PRO A 38 35.24 -6.52 1.35
CA PRO A 38 34.07 -5.96 0.69
C PRO A 38 34.45 -4.63 0.02
N SER A 39 33.91 -4.36 -1.17
CA SER A 39 34.08 -3.07 -1.82
C SER A 39 33.61 -1.94 -0.91
N ALA A 40 34.14 -0.71 -1.08
CA ALA A 40 33.73 0.46 -0.29
C ALA A 40 32.21 0.66 -0.30
N ALA A 41 31.59 0.38 -1.43
CA ALA A 41 30.14 0.46 -1.60
C ALA A 41 29.42 -0.64 -0.80
N ALA A 42 29.89 -1.88 -0.83
CA ALA A 42 29.32 -2.96 -0.01
C ALA A 42 29.54 -2.71 1.50
N ALA A 43 30.67 -2.13 1.89
CA ALA A 43 30.91 -1.72 3.26
C ALA A 43 29.94 -0.62 3.73
N LEU A 44 29.60 0.33 2.86
CA LEU A 44 28.59 1.35 3.15
C LEU A 44 27.19 0.73 3.31
N ASP A 45 26.80 -0.20 2.45
CA ASP A 45 25.53 -0.91 2.58
C ASP A 45 25.43 -1.62 3.93
N GLN A 46 26.47 -2.31 4.37
CA GLN A 46 26.50 -2.97 5.67
C GLN A 46 26.34 -1.97 6.83
N LYS A 47 26.93 -0.79 6.74
CA LYS A 47 26.73 0.28 7.73
C LYS A 47 25.28 0.77 7.75
N ILE A 48 24.66 0.97 6.57
CA ILE A 48 23.25 1.34 6.46
C ILE A 48 22.35 0.30 7.13
N LEU A 49 22.51 -0.97 6.76
CA LEU A 49 21.70 -2.08 7.29
C LEU A 49 21.90 -2.26 8.80
N ALA A 50 23.12 -2.11 9.28
CA ALA A 50 23.43 -2.17 10.72
C ALA A 50 22.79 -1.02 11.49
N GLU A 51 22.83 0.22 10.97
CA GLU A 51 22.23 1.39 11.63
C GLU A 51 20.72 1.28 11.70
N VAL A 52 20.06 0.93 10.59
CA VAL A 52 18.59 0.70 10.55
C VAL A 52 18.20 -0.38 11.57
N LYS A 53 18.92 -1.51 11.61
CA LYS A 53 18.60 -2.63 12.50
C LYS A 53 18.80 -2.28 13.98
N ALA A 54 19.87 -1.54 14.31
CA ALA A 54 20.27 -1.32 15.69
C ALA A 54 19.52 -0.15 16.37
N ARG A 55 19.04 0.82 15.60
CA ARG A 55 18.55 2.11 16.13
C ARG A 55 17.30 2.62 15.43
N SER A 56 16.49 1.73 14.86
CA SER A 56 15.28 2.12 14.18
C SER A 56 14.30 2.87 15.08
N GLU A 57 13.81 3.99 14.60
CA GLU A 57 12.72 4.75 15.22
C GLU A 57 11.37 4.49 14.53
N VAL A 58 11.32 3.56 13.55
CA VAL A 58 10.15 3.35 12.70
C VAL A 58 8.89 3.09 13.51
N MET A 59 8.96 2.20 14.52
CA MET A 59 7.77 1.86 15.33
C MET A 59 7.36 2.99 16.28
N ALA A 60 8.33 3.73 16.86
CA ALA A 60 8.03 4.87 17.71
C ALA A 60 7.34 5.99 16.92
N ASN A 61 7.84 6.28 15.71
CA ASN A 61 7.25 7.25 14.80
C ASN A 61 5.87 6.78 14.32
N LEU A 62 5.73 5.50 13.97
CA LEU A 62 4.45 4.94 13.51
C LEU A 62 3.38 4.99 14.60
N ARG A 63 3.74 4.64 15.84
CA ARG A 63 2.82 4.76 16.98
C ARG A 63 2.37 6.20 17.19
N HIS A 64 3.30 7.16 17.12
CA HIS A 64 2.94 8.58 17.25
C HIS A 64 1.99 9.03 16.12
N LEU A 65 2.31 8.66 14.89
CA LEU A 65 1.50 9.02 13.72
C LEU A 65 0.10 8.40 13.76
N SER A 66 0.02 7.11 14.14
CA SER A 66 -1.24 6.34 14.14
C SER A 66 -2.09 6.59 15.38
N ASP A 67 -1.50 6.51 16.59
CA ASP A 67 -2.26 6.49 17.84
C ASP A 67 -2.38 7.87 18.49
N VAL A 68 -1.40 8.78 18.26
CA VAL A 68 -1.40 10.12 18.88
C VAL A 68 -2.00 11.15 17.93
N ILE A 69 -1.57 11.20 16.67
CA ILE A 69 -2.16 12.09 15.66
C ILE A 69 -3.45 11.48 15.12
N GLY A 70 -3.44 10.18 14.79
CA GLY A 70 -4.59 9.43 14.31
C GLY A 70 -4.84 9.59 12.80
N PRO A 71 -6.10 9.40 12.35
CA PRO A 71 -6.45 9.47 10.93
C PRO A 71 -6.14 10.85 10.34
N ARG A 72 -5.62 10.86 9.12
CA ARG A 72 -5.02 12.03 8.47
C ARG A 72 -5.69 12.34 7.13
N LEU A 73 -7.02 12.44 7.16
CA LEU A 73 -7.79 12.73 5.94
C LEU A 73 -7.29 14.04 5.31
N THR A 74 -7.15 14.06 3.99
CA THR A 74 -6.68 15.24 3.25
C THR A 74 -7.52 16.47 3.56
N GLY A 75 -6.85 17.56 3.97
CA GLY A 75 -7.51 18.81 4.41
C GLY A 75 -8.00 18.80 5.85
N SER A 76 -7.79 17.71 6.61
CA SER A 76 -8.12 17.68 8.04
C SER A 76 -7.04 18.35 8.90
N LYS A 77 -7.44 18.73 10.11
CA LYS A 77 -6.51 19.28 11.11
C LYS A 77 -5.42 18.27 11.51
N ASN A 78 -5.76 17.00 11.59
CA ASN A 78 -4.79 15.95 11.92
C ASN A 78 -3.70 15.83 10.85
N LEU A 79 -4.05 15.98 9.57
CA LEU A 79 -3.04 15.97 8.51
C LEU A 79 -2.10 17.18 8.61
N GLU A 80 -2.61 18.37 8.92
CA GLU A 80 -1.76 19.56 9.16
C GLU A 80 -0.80 19.31 10.34
N VAL A 81 -1.28 18.72 11.44
CA VAL A 81 -0.44 18.31 12.58
C VAL A 81 0.62 17.31 12.15
N ALA A 82 0.25 16.32 11.34
CA ALA A 82 1.18 15.30 10.83
C ALA A 82 2.26 15.91 9.91
N ASN A 83 1.90 16.84 9.02
CA ASN A 83 2.86 17.55 8.16
C ASN A 83 3.90 18.34 9.00
N ASN A 84 3.44 19.08 10.00
CA ASN A 84 4.32 19.83 10.90
C ASN A 84 5.22 18.89 11.71
N TRP A 85 4.65 17.84 12.30
CA TRP A 85 5.41 16.84 13.05
C TRP A 85 6.49 16.17 12.17
N ALA A 86 6.15 15.78 10.95
CA ALA A 86 7.10 15.17 10.03
C ALA A 86 8.24 16.13 9.65
N ALA A 87 7.92 17.42 9.43
CA ALA A 87 8.95 18.44 9.19
C ALA A 87 9.88 18.60 10.39
N GLU A 88 9.36 18.61 11.63
CA GLU A 88 10.16 18.67 12.84
C GLU A 88 11.04 17.41 13.00
N ARG A 89 10.53 16.22 12.67
CA ARG A 89 11.35 14.99 12.64
C ARG A 89 12.50 15.10 11.63
N MET A 90 12.22 15.55 10.41
CA MET A 90 13.25 15.74 9.39
C MET A 90 14.33 16.75 9.84
N LYS A 91 13.93 17.89 10.45
CA LYS A 91 14.88 18.86 11.04
C LYS A 91 15.71 18.23 12.14
N ALA A 92 15.11 17.47 13.06
CA ALA A 92 15.81 16.81 14.16
C ALA A 92 16.85 15.80 13.66
N TYR A 93 16.58 15.11 12.57
CA TYR A 93 17.55 14.22 11.91
C TYR A 93 18.69 15.00 11.24
N GLY A 94 18.48 16.29 10.98
CA GLY A 94 19.47 17.19 10.37
C GLY A 94 19.40 17.21 8.86
N LEU A 95 18.21 17.02 8.31
CA LEU A 95 17.96 17.28 6.90
C LEU A 95 18.05 18.76 6.60
N GLU A 96 18.49 19.07 5.40
CA GLU A 96 18.58 20.41 4.83
C GLU A 96 17.26 20.75 4.08
N ASN A 97 16.98 22.04 3.85
CA ASN A 97 15.84 22.50 3.06
C ASN A 97 14.48 21.92 3.49
N VAL A 98 14.29 21.70 4.79
CA VAL A 98 13.01 21.18 5.29
C VAL A 98 11.93 22.24 5.19
N ARG A 99 10.84 21.90 4.48
CA ARG A 99 9.75 22.84 4.19
C ARG A 99 8.43 22.11 3.97
N LEU A 100 7.35 22.85 4.10
CA LEU A 100 6.01 22.46 3.65
C LEU A 100 5.77 23.12 2.29
N GLU A 101 5.39 22.32 1.30
CA GLU A 101 5.05 22.81 -0.05
C GLU A 101 3.53 22.88 -0.19
N PRO A 102 2.94 24.10 -0.18
CA PRO A 102 1.50 24.28 -0.16
C PRO A 102 0.86 23.99 -1.52
N TRP A 103 -0.36 23.46 -1.47
CA TRP A 103 -1.31 23.37 -2.57
C TRP A 103 -2.73 23.38 -2.00
N GLU A 104 -3.77 23.47 -2.85
CA GLU A 104 -5.13 23.71 -2.39
C GLU A 104 -6.09 22.63 -2.88
N ILE A 105 -7.06 22.29 -2.02
CA ILE A 105 -8.26 21.55 -2.39
C ILE A 105 -9.47 22.49 -2.40
N PRO A 106 -10.46 22.27 -3.31
CA PRO A 106 -11.56 23.23 -3.49
C PRO A 106 -12.49 23.30 -2.28
N VAL A 107 -12.62 22.21 -1.52
CA VAL A 107 -13.52 22.11 -0.36
C VAL A 107 -13.01 21.04 0.61
N GLY A 108 -12.98 21.36 1.89
CA GLY A 108 -12.71 20.40 2.95
C GLY A 108 -13.97 19.61 3.34
N TRP A 109 -13.78 18.54 4.09
CA TRP A 109 -14.86 17.70 4.53
C TRP A 109 -14.51 17.02 5.87
N GLU A 110 -15.51 16.89 6.73
CA GLU A 110 -15.41 16.24 8.03
C GLU A 110 -16.45 15.14 8.13
N ARG A 111 -16.01 13.95 8.51
CA ARG A 111 -16.86 12.82 8.76
C ARG A 111 -17.64 13.02 10.05
N GLY A 112 -18.95 13.04 9.95
CA GLY A 112 -19.85 12.94 11.09
C GLY A 112 -20.27 11.50 11.39
N THR A 113 -21.21 11.35 12.27
CA THR A 113 -21.83 10.06 12.57
C THR A 113 -22.67 9.58 11.38
N ALA A 114 -22.67 8.26 11.16
CA ALA A 114 -23.56 7.60 10.21
C ALA A 114 -24.21 6.41 10.91
N THR A 115 -25.53 6.40 10.98
CA THR A 115 -26.32 5.32 11.57
C THR A 115 -27.35 4.80 10.59
N MET A 116 -27.59 3.50 10.61
CA MET A 116 -28.67 2.88 9.87
C MET A 116 -29.29 1.73 10.67
N THR A 117 -30.61 1.67 10.69
CA THR A 117 -31.38 0.63 11.41
C THR A 117 -32.42 0.03 10.48
N LEU A 118 -32.51 -1.29 10.42
CA LEU A 118 -33.59 -1.99 9.73
C LEU A 118 -34.85 -1.89 10.59
N VAL A 119 -35.87 -1.21 10.05
CA VAL A 119 -37.17 -1.00 10.74
C VAL A 119 -38.14 -2.14 10.43
N GLU A 120 -38.21 -2.52 9.16
CA GLU A 120 -39.06 -3.62 8.68
C GLU A 120 -38.25 -4.52 7.74
N PRO A 121 -38.37 -5.86 7.86
CA PRO A 121 -39.22 -6.65 8.74
C PRO A 121 -38.67 -6.88 10.16
N ASN A 122 -37.41 -6.59 10.44
CA ASN A 122 -36.73 -6.87 11.72
C ASN A 122 -36.46 -5.59 12.49
N GLN A 123 -37.41 -5.15 13.30
CA GLN A 123 -37.30 -3.91 14.07
C GLN A 123 -36.02 -3.83 14.92
N GLY A 124 -35.32 -2.69 14.80
CA GLY A 124 -34.18 -2.34 15.65
C GLY A 124 -32.84 -3.01 15.29
N ARG A 125 -32.75 -3.73 14.19
CA ARG A 125 -31.45 -4.29 13.76
C ARG A 125 -30.54 -3.18 13.26
N VAL A 126 -29.43 -2.96 13.96
CA VAL A 126 -28.36 -2.03 13.52
C VAL A 126 -27.67 -2.60 12.29
N LEU A 127 -27.49 -1.75 11.29
CA LEU A 127 -26.76 -2.04 10.07
C LEU A 127 -25.46 -1.23 10.08
N LEU A 128 -24.33 -1.91 9.90
CA LEU A 128 -23.01 -1.27 9.89
C LEU A 128 -22.82 -0.48 8.60
N VAL A 129 -22.60 0.82 8.74
CA VAL A 129 -22.40 1.75 7.64
C VAL A 129 -21.30 2.76 7.93
N ALA A 130 -20.65 3.27 6.91
CA ALA A 130 -19.73 4.40 6.96
C ALA A 130 -19.98 5.33 5.77
N SER A 131 -19.88 6.63 5.99
CA SER A 131 -20.02 7.61 4.91
C SER A 131 -18.89 7.47 3.90
N ARG A 132 -19.21 7.64 2.61
CA ARG A 132 -18.23 7.93 1.59
C ARG A 132 -17.66 9.33 1.82
N GLY A 133 -16.36 9.52 1.60
CA GLY A 133 -15.74 10.84 1.71
C GLY A 133 -16.34 11.85 0.72
N TRP A 134 -16.40 13.11 1.11
CA TRP A 134 -16.95 14.23 0.35
C TRP A 134 -18.42 14.07 -0.07
N THR A 135 -19.21 13.40 0.75
CA THR A 135 -20.67 13.32 0.58
C THR A 135 -21.39 14.07 1.68
N PRO A 136 -22.57 14.69 1.39
CA PRO A 136 -23.34 15.43 2.38
C PRO A 136 -23.95 14.52 3.45
N GLY A 137 -24.43 15.13 4.52
CA GLY A 137 -25.32 14.49 5.50
C GLY A 137 -26.76 14.37 4.98
N THR A 138 -27.58 13.63 5.73
CA THR A 138 -29.02 13.61 5.55
C THR A 138 -29.67 14.83 6.21
N LYS A 139 -30.94 15.09 5.92
CA LYS A 139 -31.73 16.11 6.62
C LYS A 139 -32.32 15.55 7.94
N GLY A 140 -31.43 15.26 8.91
CA GLY A 140 -31.78 14.53 10.10
C GLY A 140 -32.09 13.05 9.82
N LYS A 141 -32.86 12.42 10.68
CA LYS A 141 -33.34 11.03 10.53
C LYS A 141 -34.35 10.91 9.40
N VAL A 142 -34.13 9.99 8.50
CA VAL A 142 -35.03 9.68 7.39
C VAL A 142 -35.37 8.20 7.41
N THR A 143 -36.68 7.88 7.44
CA THR A 143 -37.16 6.51 7.28
C THR A 143 -37.67 6.31 5.84
N GLY A 144 -37.15 5.31 5.14
CA GLY A 144 -37.51 5.05 3.75
C GLY A 144 -37.40 3.58 3.36
N GLU A 145 -37.97 3.27 2.23
CA GLU A 145 -37.86 1.95 1.61
C GLU A 145 -36.45 1.75 1.01
N VAL A 146 -35.95 0.52 1.06
CA VAL A 146 -34.73 0.14 0.34
C VAL A 146 -35.13 -0.31 -1.07
N VAL A 147 -34.59 0.37 -2.07
CA VAL A 147 -34.87 0.11 -3.47
C VAL A 147 -33.60 -0.37 -4.18
N TYR A 148 -33.66 -1.57 -4.78
CA TYR A 148 -32.64 -2.02 -5.70
C TYR A 148 -32.91 -1.45 -7.10
N LEU A 149 -32.06 -0.53 -7.52
CA LEU A 149 -32.20 0.20 -8.79
C LEU A 149 -31.34 -0.49 -9.85
N GLU A 150 -31.95 -1.44 -10.56
CA GLU A 150 -31.31 -2.07 -11.71
C GLU A 150 -31.52 -1.19 -12.97
N ALA A 151 -30.58 -0.28 -13.22
CA ALA A 151 -30.62 0.63 -14.37
C ALA A 151 -29.28 0.62 -15.09
N LYS A 152 -29.30 0.21 -16.36
CA LYS A 152 -28.14 0.21 -17.28
C LYS A 152 -28.25 1.34 -18.32
N THR A 153 -29.41 1.95 -18.45
CA THR A 153 -29.71 3.00 -19.40
C THR A 153 -30.55 4.09 -18.75
N LYS A 154 -30.63 5.26 -19.39
CA LYS A 154 -31.53 6.34 -19.00
C LYS A 154 -33.01 5.91 -19.02
N ALA A 155 -33.42 5.08 -19.96
CA ALA A 155 -34.77 4.55 -20.04
C ALA A 155 -35.12 3.68 -18.81
N ASP A 156 -34.13 2.96 -18.24
CA ASP A 156 -34.35 2.18 -17.03
C ASP A 156 -34.55 3.09 -15.82
N LEU A 157 -33.83 4.21 -15.74
CA LEU A 157 -34.01 5.20 -14.65
C LEU A 157 -35.44 5.74 -14.63
N LEU A 158 -36.03 6.05 -15.80
CA LEU A 158 -37.36 6.60 -15.91
C LEU A 158 -38.47 5.67 -15.38
N LYS A 159 -38.23 4.35 -15.27
CA LYS A 159 -39.14 3.39 -14.64
C LYS A 159 -39.37 3.65 -13.15
N PHE A 160 -38.42 4.35 -12.53
CA PHE A 160 -38.41 4.68 -11.10
C PHE A 160 -38.90 6.10 -10.81
N LYS A 161 -39.27 6.88 -11.86
CA LYS A 161 -39.72 8.26 -11.70
C LYS A 161 -40.94 8.36 -10.75
N GLY A 162 -40.83 9.25 -9.76
CA GLY A 162 -41.86 9.48 -8.73
C GLY A 162 -41.96 8.40 -7.64
N LYS A 163 -41.01 7.44 -7.60
CA LYS A 163 -41.05 6.30 -6.68
C LYS A 163 -39.92 6.30 -5.62
N LEU A 164 -38.99 7.26 -5.68
CA LEU A 164 -37.77 7.19 -4.88
C LEU A 164 -37.69 8.23 -3.75
N LYS A 165 -38.77 8.96 -3.47
CA LYS A 165 -38.80 9.96 -2.38
C LYS A 165 -38.47 9.29 -1.05
N ASN A 166 -37.43 9.79 -0.36
CA ASN A 166 -36.89 9.26 0.88
C ASN A 166 -36.35 7.81 0.79
N ALA A 167 -36.24 7.23 -0.40
CA ALA A 167 -35.71 5.88 -0.55
C ALA A 167 -34.22 5.80 -0.20
N VAL A 168 -33.77 4.64 0.27
CA VAL A 168 -32.34 4.26 0.33
C VAL A 168 -32.04 3.34 -0.86
N VAL A 169 -31.16 3.78 -1.74
CA VAL A 169 -30.97 3.15 -3.06
C VAL A 169 -29.72 2.29 -3.12
N MET A 170 -29.89 1.05 -3.58
CA MET A 170 -28.81 0.12 -3.95
C MET A 170 -28.65 0.13 -5.47
N ARG A 171 -27.42 0.29 -5.99
CA ARG A 171 -27.15 0.41 -7.44
C ARG A 171 -26.51 -0.83 -8.06
N ALA A 172 -26.08 -1.77 -7.26
CA ALA A 172 -25.37 -2.98 -7.70
C ALA A 172 -25.79 -4.19 -6.88
N PRO A 173 -25.66 -5.40 -7.40
CA PRO A 173 -25.76 -6.61 -6.58
C PRO A 173 -24.61 -6.67 -5.57
N PRO A 174 -24.72 -7.53 -4.53
CA PRO A 174 -23.62 -7.78 -3.61
C PRO A 174 -22.35 -8.23 -4.33
N ALA A 175 -21.22 -7.76 -3.87
CA ALA A 175 -19.91 -8.19 -4.37
C ALA A 175 -19.67 -9.68 -4.09
N THR A 176 -18.81 -10.31 -4.89
CA THR A 176 -18.26 -11.62 -4.54
C THR A 176 -17.08 -11.41 -3.61
N VAL A 177 -17.20 -11.85 -2.37
CA VAL A 177 -16.15 -11.74 -1.35
C VAL A 177 -15.44 -13.08 -1.21
N ALA A 178 -14.13 -13.08 -1.43
CA ALA A 178 -13.32 -14.27 -1.26
C ALA A 178 -13.24 -14.66 0.24
N PRO A 179 -13.33 -15.96 0.57
CA PRO A 179 -13.13 -16.43 1.95
C PRO A 179 -11.74 -16.07 2.47
N VAL A 180 -11.63 -15.83 3.78
CA VAL A 180 -10.34 -15.80 4.47
C VAL A 180 -9.96 -17.26 4.75
N THR A 181 -8.97 -17.76 4.02
CA THR A 181 -8.65 -19.20 3.99
C THR A 181 -7.64 -19.66 5.04
N ASP A 182 -7.07 -18.74 5.77
CA ASP A 182 -5.97 -18.95 6.73
C ASP A 182 -6.42 -19.02 8.19
N MET A 183 -7.73 -18.99 8.44
CA MET A 183 -8.27 -19.20 9.79
C MET A 183 -8.36 -20.71 10.11
N THR A 184 -7.45 -21.19 10.93
CA THR A 184 -7.59 -22.50 11.57
C THR A 184 -8.55 -22.39 12.77
N TYR A 185 -9.63 -23.14 12.74
CA TYR A 185 -10.54 -23.29 13.89
C TYR A 185 -9.98 -24.34 14.85
N GLY A 186 -9.74 -23.97 16.09
CA GLY A 186 -9.30 -24.88 17.14
C GLY A 186 -7.98 -24.46 17.80
N PRO A 187 -7.64 -25.05 18.98
CA PRO A 187 -6.33 -24.86 19.57
C PRO A 187 -5.28 -25.27 18.53
N SER A 188 -4.28 -24.42 18.30
CA SER A 188 -3.24 -24.67 17.30
C SER A 188 -2.73 -26.09 17.47
N ALA A 189 -2.95 -26.93 16.49
CA ALA A 189 -2.25 -28.21 16.42
C ALA A 189 -0.75 -27.86 16.49
N GLY A 190 -0.06 -28.38 17.50
CA GLY A 190 1.38 -28.22 17.62
C GLY A 190 2.08 -28.60 16.31
N PRO A 191 3.36 -28.31 16.16
CA PRO A 191 4.07 -28.44 14.91
C PRO A 191 3.72 -29.78 14.26
N LYS A 192 3.22 -29.73 13.02
CA LYS A 192 2.91 -30.93 12.24
C LYS A 192 4.17 -31.78 12.18
N LYS A 193 4.16 -32.90 12.91
CA LYS A 193 5.14 -33.94 12.70
C LYS A 193 4.89 -34.50 11.30
N ASP A 194 5.90 -34.35 10.48
CA ASP A 194 6.15 -35.09 9.25
C ASP A 194 5.00 -35.15 8.23
N ALA A 195 5.09 -34.30 7.23
CA ALA A 195 4.46 -34.59 5.95
C ALA A 195 5.12 -35.85 5.38
N PRO A 196 4.37 -36.85 4.88
CA PRO A 196 4.95 -38.04 4.28
C PRO A 196 5.85 -37.64 3.11
N ASN A 197 7.00 -38.30 3.05
CA ASN A 197 8.02 -38.14 2.04
C ASN A 197 7.41 -38.35 0.64
N LYS A 198 7.71 -37.47 -0.31
CA LYS A 198 7.16 -37.49 -1.67
C LYS A 198 7.61 -38.63 -2.56
N ASP A 199 8.33 -39.63 -2.01
CA ASP A 199 8.95 -40.68 -2.80
C ASP A 199 8.12 -41.97 -2.97
N ASP A 200 6.91 -42.07 -2.39
CA ASP A 200 6.09 -43.29 -2.43
C ASP A 200 4.81 -43.21 -3.27
N VAL A 201 4.68 -42.27 -4.22
CA VAL A 201 3.56 -42.26 -5.16
C VAL A 201 4.03 -42.75 -6.53
N LYS A 202 3.65 -43.99 -6.85
CA LYS A 202 3.80 -44.60 -8.19
C LYS A 202 3.18 -43.69 -9.25
N LYS A 203 3.97 -43.44 -10.30
CA LYS A 203 3.56 -42.77 -11.52
C LYS A 203 2.45 -43.52 -12.23
N ASP A 204 1.23 -42.99 -12.23
CA ASP A 204 0.27 -43.18 -13.29
C ASP A 204 0.14 -41.84 -14.01
N GLU A 205 0.59 -41.79 -15.25
CA GLU A 205 0.50 -40.62 -16.11
C GLU A 205 -0.94 -40.46 -16.60
N PRO A 206 -1.61 -39.32 -16.36
CA PRO A 206 -2.73 -38.90 -17.18
C PRO A 206 -2.25 -37.97 -18.29
N LYS A 207 -2.82 -38.18 -19.44
CA LYS A 207 -2.62 -37.48 -20.70
C LYS A 207 -2.66 -35.96 -20.53
N LYS A 208 -1.77 -35.26 -21.26
CA LYS A 208 -1.76 -33.84 -21.46
C LYS A 208 -3.09 -33.37 -22.05
N ASP A 209 -3.89 -32.69 -21.26
CA ASP A 209 -4.87 -31.72 -21.76
C ASP A 209 -4.32 -30.33 -21.46
N ASP A 210 -4.24 -29.53 -22.52
CA ASP A 210 -3.75 -28.15 -22.49
C ASP A 210 -4.66 -27.26 -21.63
N ALA A 211 -4.40 -27.19 -20.34
CA ALA A 211 -5.00 -26.18 -19.47
C ALA A 211 -4.23 -24.85 -19.68
N LYS A 212 -4.80 -23.97 -20.48
CA LYS A 212 -4.40 -22.57 -20.58
C LYS A 212 -4.43 -21.97 -19.18
N LYS A 213 -3.27 -21.54 -18.70
CA LYS A 213 -3.16 -20.67 -17.54
C LYS A 213 -3.88 -19.36 -17.86
N ASP A 214 -5.00 -19.12 -17.22
CA ASP A 214 -5.64 -17.80 -17.20
C ASP A 214 -4.77 -16.85 -16.36
N GLU A 215 -3.93 -16.07 -17.05
CA GLU A 215 -3.36 -14.86 -16.46
C GLU A 215 -4.50 -13.85 -16.23
N PRO A 216 -4.51 -13.11 -15.10
CA PRO A 216 -5.53 -12.10 -14.88
C PRO A 216 -5.38 -11.01 -15.95
N LYS A 217 -6.36 -10.92 -16.85
CA LYS A 217 -6.43 -9.88 -17.88
C LYS A 217 -6.62 -8.53 -17.19
N ALA A 218 -5.62 -7.68 -17.24
CA ALA A 218 -5.75 -6.25 -16.96
C ALA A 218 -6.40 -5.55 -18.16
N ASP A 219 -7.67 -5.85 -18.43
CA ASP A 219 -8.47 -5.17 -19.44
C ASP A 219 -9.45 -4.22 -18.76
N GLY A 220 -9.02 -2.98 -18.55
CA GLY A 220 -9.97 -1.88 -18.34
C GLY A 220 -10.74 -1.60 -19.64
N PRO A 221 -12.01 -1.17 -19.54
CA PRO A 221 -12.81 -0.85 -20.72
C PRO A 221 -12.13 0.23 -21.58
N PRO A 222 -12.41 0.27 -22.91
CA PRO A 222 -11.91 1.33 -23.79
C PRO A 222 -12.21 2.72 -23.21
N ARG A 223 -11.34 3.72 -23.45
CA ARG A 223 -11.52 5.08 -22.89
C ARG A 223 -12.91 5.68 -23.18
N SER A 224 -13.53 5.35 -24.32
CA SER A 224 -14.90 5.73 -24.66
C SER A 224 -15.93 5.08 -23.74
N ALA A 225 -15.84 3.78 -23.47
CA ALA A 225 -16.75 3.07 -22.59
C ALA A 225 -16.65 3.54 -21.13
N PHE A 226 -15.44 3.89 -20.67
CA PHE A 226 -15.26 4.49 -19.37
C PHE A 226 -15.92 5.88 -19.27
N ALA A 227 -15.74 6.73 -20.29
CA ALA A 227 -16.36 8.06 -20.33
C ALA A 227 -17.91 7.96 -20.37
N GLU A 228 -18.46 7.02 -21.13
CA GLU A 228 -19.90 6.76 -21.19
C GLU A 228 -20.45 6.27 -19.84
N ALA A 229 -19.74 5.35 -19.18
CA ALA A 229 -20.11 4.87 -17.85
C ALA A 229 -20.11 6.00 -16.81
N MET A 230 -19.11 6.90 -16.87
CA MET A 230 -19.05 8.07 -15.99
C MET A 230 -20.16 9.08 -16.29
N ALA A 231 -20.51 9.29 -17.55
CA ALA A 231 -21.64 10.15 -17.94
C ALA A 231 -22.97 9.60 -17.42
N LEU A 232 -23.22 8.31 -17.61
CA LEU A 232 -24.42 7.65 -17.09
C LEU A 232 -24.50 7.74 -15.55
N ARG A 233 -23.36 7.58 -14.87
CA ARG A 233 -23.31 7.72 -13.40
C ARG A 233 -23.70 9.12 -12.94
N ARG A 234 -23.23 10.17 -13.63
CA ARG A 234 -23.62 11.56 -13.34
C ARG A 234 -25.13 11.80 -13.57
N GLU A 235 -25.66 11.31 -14.69
CA GLU A 235 -27.10 11.40 -14.95
C GLU A 235 -27.93 10.66 -13.88
N MET A 236 -27.42 9.52 -13.42
CA MET A 236 -28.05 8.76 -12.32
C MET A 236 -28.04 9.56 -11.02
N ASP A 237 -26.91 10.18 -10.66
CA ASP A 237 -26.79 10.98 -9.43
C ASP A 237 -27.77 12.18 -9.45
N GLU A 238 -27.88 12.89 -10.57
CA GLU A 238 -28.82 14.00 -10.73
C GLU A 238 -30.28 13.54 -10.71
N PHE A 239 -30.59 12.40 -11.34
CA PHE A 239 -31.91 11.80 -11.27
C PHE A 239 -32.30 11.44 -9.84
N LEU A 240 -31.44 10.74 -9.10
CA LEU A 240 -31.71 10.35 -7.72
C LEU A 240 -31.87 11.55 -6.80
N LYS A 241 -31.08 12.61 -7.01
CA LYS A 241 -31.22 13.89 -6.31
C LYS A 241 -32.59 14.52 -6.60
N SER A 242 -33.01 14.57 -7.85
CA SER A 242 -34.32 15.14 -8.24
C SER A 242 -35.51 14.37 -7.69
N GLU A 243 -35.38 13.06 -7.51
CA GLU A 243 -36.39 12.18 -6.90
C GLU A 243 -36.45 12.30 -5.37
N GLY A 244 -35.49 12.99 -4.74
CA GLY A 244 -35.44 13.17 -3.28
C GLY A 244 -35.03 11.90 -2.52
N VAL A 245 -34.08 11.15 -3.06
CA VAL A 245 -33.48 9.97 -2.41
C VAL A 245 -32.80 10.37 -1.10
N ALA A 246 -33.01 9.60 -0.03
CA ALA A 246 -32.40 9.86 1.28
C ALA A 246 -30.89 9.56 1.29
N ALA A 247 -30.50 8.40 0.75
CA ALA A 247 -29.12 7.99 0.65
C ALA A 247 -28.92 6.92 -0.44
N VAL A 248 -27.69 6.82 -0.91
CA VAL A 248 -27.21 5.70 -1.73
C VAL A 248 -26.31 4.81 -0.90
N ILE A 249 -26.50 3.49 -0.96
CA ILE A 249 -25.65 2.53 -0.28
C ILE A 249 -24.89 1.66 -1.27
N SER A 250 -23.64 1.38 -0.95
CA SER A 250 -22.73 0.50 -1.71
C SER A 250 -22.22 -0.61 -0.80
N ASP A 251 -21.97 -1.76 -1.38
CA ASP A 251 -21.32 -2.88 -0.68
C ASP A 251 -19.87 -2.51 -0.34
N ALA A 252 -19.44 -2.71 0.89
CA ALA A 252 -18.04 -2.57 1.28
C ALA A 252 -17.12 -3.60 0.59
N GLY A 253 -17.68 -4.73 0.15
CA GLY A 253 -16.93 -5.78 -0.56
C GLY A 253 -15.82 -6.43 0.26
N LYS A 254 -15.88 -6.31 1.57
CA LYS A 254 -14.93 -6.89 2.54
C LYS A 254 -15.66 -7.88 3.44
N PRO A 255 -14.98 -8.96 3.90
CA PRO A 255 -15.59 -9.96 4.78
C PRO A 255 -15.70 -9.46 6.23
N HIS A 256 -16.49 -10.17 7.03
CA HIS A 256 -16.53 -10.09 8.50
C HIS A 256 -16.89 -8.69 9.06
N GLY A 257 -17.86 -8.03 8.46
CA GLY A 257 -18.34 -6.74 8.92
C GLY A 257 -17.38 -5.57 8.71
N LEU A 258 -16.33 -5.76 7.94
CA LEU A 258 -15.40 -4.68 7.62
C LEU A 258 -16.12 -3.62 6.78
N LEU A 259 -16.00 -2.38 7.22
CA LEU A 259 -16.41 -1.20 6.47
C LEU A 259 -15.22 -0.69 5.67
N VAL A 260 -15.49 -0.13 4.52
CA VAL A 260 -14.51 0.54 3.68
C VAL A 260 -14.94 1.99 3.47
N THR A 261 -13.99 2.87 3.19
CA THR A 261 -14.31 4.20 2.69
C THR A 261 -13.39 4.57 1.53
N THR A 262 -13.92 5.35 0.63
CA THR A 262 -13.21 6.04 -0.44
C THR A 262 -13.96 7.33 -0.74
N GLY A 263 -13.46 8.16 -1.62
CA GLY A 263 -14.15 9.37 -2.04
C GLY A 263 -13.19 10.46 -2.45
N GLY A 264 -13.68 11.66 -2.57
CA GLY A 264 -12.88 12.81 -2.94
C GLY A 264 -13.78 13.93 -3.46
N TRP A 265 -13.20 15.10 -3.55
CA TRP A 265 -13.86 16.24 -4.20
C TRP A 265 -13.94 16.04 -5.71
N ARG A 266 -14.86 16.72 -6.34
CA ARG A 266 -14.92 16.83 -7.80
C ARG A 266 -14.03 17.98 -8.25
N GLU A 267 -13.26 17.78 -9.31
CA GLU A 267 -12.56 18.88 -9.97
C GLU A 267 -13.57 19.87 -10.54
N GLY A 268 -13.35 21.14 -10.33
CA GLY A 268 -14.22 22.22 -10.79
C GLY A 268 -14.42 23.29 -9.75
N ASP A 269 -15.44 24.10 -9.94
CA ASP A 269 -15.80 25.16 -9.03
C ASP A 269 -16.37 24.58 -7.69
N ARG A 270 -16.32 25.36 -6.62
CA ARG A 270 -16.76 24.97 -5.27
C ARG A 270 -18.17 24.38 -5.23
N ALA A 271 -19.09 24.88 -6.04
CA ALA A 271 -20.46 24.42 -6.06
C ALA A 271 -20.62 23.01 -6.66
N THR A 272 -19.68 22.59 -7.52
CA THR A 272 -19.68 21.29 -8.19
C THR A 272 -18.71 20.30 -7.56
N ALA A 273 -17.87 20.75 -6.61
CA ALA A 273 -16.88 19.90 -5.94
C ALA A 273 -17.48 18.90 -4.96
N GLN A 274 -18.75 19.08 -4.56
CA GLN A 274 -19.45 18.23 -3.61
C GLN A 274 -20.24 17.12 -4.32
N ASP A 275 -20.30 15.94 -3.71
CA ASP A 275 -21.25 14.92 -4.16
C ASP A 275 -22.69 15.38 -3.86
N PRO A 276 -23.63 15.15 -4.77
CA PRO A 276 -25.00 15.67 -4.60
C PRO A 276 -25.85 14.90 -3.59
N LEU A 277 -25.42 13.69 -3.17
CA LEU A 277 -26.23 12.75 -2.37
C LEU A 277 -25.44 12.17 -1.21
N PRO A 278 -26.08 11.99 -0.03
CA PRO A 278 -25.53 11.14 1.01
C PRO A 278 -25.24 9.76 0.45
N SER A 279 -23.99 9.31 0.61
CA SER A 279 -23.53 8.02 0.09
C SER A 279 -22.80 7.25 1.19
N LEU A 280 -23.13 5.98 1.34
CA LEU A 280 -22.62 5.12 2.41
C LEU A 280 -22.04 3.84 1.84
N PHE A 281 -21.00 3.33 2.44
CA PHE A 281 -20.63 1.93 2.37
C PHE A 281 -21.30 1.17 3.49
N MET A 282 -21.79 -0.02 3.19
CA MET A 282 -22.40 -0.94 4.15
C MET A 282 -21.59 -2.22 4.23
N ALA A 283 -21.44 -2.78 5.42
CA ALA A 283 -20.81 -4.09 5.59
C ALA A 283 -21.49 -5.13 4.68
N HIS A 284 -20.67 -5.95 4.04
CA HIS A 284 -21.10 -6.91 2.99
C HIS A 284 -22.31 -7.75 3.42
N GLU A 285 -22.27 -8.30 4.63
CA GLU A 285 -23.32 -9.18 5.14
C GLU A 285 -24.68 -8.45 5.27
N HIS A 286 -24.64 -7.19 5.67
CA HIS A 286 -25.83 -6.35 5.78
C HIS A 286 -26.33 -5.89 4.41
N TYR A 287 -25.41 -5.53 3.51
CA TYR A 287 -25.76 -5.18 2.14
C TYR A 287 -26.42 -6.36 1.41
N ALA A 288 -25.83 -7.55 1.50
CA ALA A 288 -26.38 -8.78 0.94
C ALA A 288 -27.75 -9.14 1.55
N LEU A 289 -27.94 -8.91 2.86
CA LEU A 289 -29.25 -9.08 3.50
C LEU A 289 -30.28 -8.14 2.89
N LEU A 290 -29.98 -6.83 2.84
CA LEU A 290 -30.92 -5.84 2.28
C LEU A 290 -31.25 -6.12 0.81
N HIS A 291 -30.24 -6.51 0.03
CA HIS A 291 -30.45 -6.87 -1.38
C HIS A 291 -31.42 -8.05 -1.51
N ARG A 292 -31.26 -9.12 -0.74
CA ARG A 292 -32.18 -10.27 -0.76
C ARG A 292 -33.59 -9.88 -0.33
N LEU A 293 -33.72 -8.96 0.65
CA LEU A 293 -35.03 -8.47 1.09
C LEU A 293 -35.69 -7.57 0.03
N ALA A 294 -34.93 -6.66 -0.57
CA ALA A 294 -35.43 -5.69 -1.56
C ALA A 294 -35.79 -6.34 -2.91
N THR A 295 -35.21 -7.50 -3.23
CA THR A 295 -35.47 -8.21 -4.50
C THR A 295 -36.53 -9.32 -4.36
N ARG A 296 -37.13 -9.51 -3.19
CA ARG A 296 -38.23 -10.47 -3.00
C ARG A 296 -39.51 -10.00 -3.67
N THR A 297 -40.14 -10.91 -4.37
CA THR A 297 -41.43 -10.64 -5.02
C THR A 297 -42.59 -10.96 -4.07
N GLY A 298 -43.70 -10.20 -4.18
CA GLY A 298 -44.93 -10.45 -3.42
C GLY A 298 -44.88 -10.10 -1.94
N VAL A 299 -43.85 -9.39 -1.47
CA VAL A 299 -43.75 -8.88 -0.10
C VAL A 299 -43.38 -7.40 -0.11
N ALA A 300 -43.66 -6.69 0.97
CA ALA A 300 -43.29 -5.28 1.12
C ALA A 300 -41.77 -5.11 1.07
N ALA A 301 -41.29 -4.02 0.47
CA ALA A 301 -39.90 -3.65 0.50
C ALA A 301 -39.39 -3.44 1.94
N PRO A 302 -38.15 -3.78 2.25
CA PRO A 302 -37.57 -3.50 3.56
C PRO A 302 -37.49 -1.98 3.79
N ARG A 303 -37.71 -1.56 5.06
CA ARG A 303 -37.60 -0.15 5.45
C ARG A 303 -36.46 0.04 6.43
N VAL A 304 -35.70 1.11 6.22
CA VAL A 304 -34.58 1.50 7.10
C VAL A 304 -34.75 2.93 7.58
N GLU A 305 -34.26 3.21 8.77
CA GLU A 305 -34.01 4.56 9.27
C GLU A 305 -32.52 4.87 9.09
N VAL A 306 -32.17 6.01 8.46
CA VAL A 306 -30.80 6.45 8.21
C VAL A 306 -30.61 7.88 8.70
N GLU A 307 -29.46 8.15 9.32
CA GLU A 307 -29.00 9.49 9.70
C GLU A 307 -27.50 9.62 9.43
N VAL A 308 -27.09 10.71 8.77
CA VAL A 308 -25.70 11.03 8.45
C VAL A 308 -25.47 12.51 8.75
N SER A 309 -24.40 12.84 9.48
CA SER A 309 -24.10 14.21 9.93
C SER A 309 -22.76 14.76 9.41
N ASN A 310 -22.38 14.40 8.20
CA ASN A 310 -21.17 14.94 7.55
C ASN A 310 -21.28 16.43 7.33
N THR A 311 -20.14 17.15 7.39
CA THR A 311 -20.05 18.58 7.12
C THR A 311 -19.00 18.89 6.07
N PHE A 312 -19.28 19.91 5.24
CA PHE A 312 -18.30 20.47 4.32
C PHE A 312 -17.64 21.69 4.96
N VAL A 313 -16.31 21.75 4.87
CA VAL A 313 -15.53 22.92 5.29
C VAL A 313 -15.33 23.82 4.08
N ALA A 314 -15.66 25.09 4.22
CA ALA A 314 -15.53 26.05 3.12
C ALA A 314 -14.05 26.14 2.68
N GLY A 315 -13.82 25.95 1.38
CA GLY A 315 -12.50 26.05 0.80
C GLY A 315 -12.25 27.38 0.05
N PRO A 316 -11.10 27.53 -0.63
CA PRO A 316 -10.05 26.52 -0.74
C PRO A 316 -9.42 26.21 0.61
N VAL A 317 -9.07 24.94 0.83
CA VAL A 317 -8.34 24.50 2.01
C VAL A 317 -6.89 24.24 1.58
N GLU A 318 -5.95 24.89 2.24
CA GLU A 318 -4.52 24.67 1.99
C GLU A 318 -4.07 23.37 2.63
N VAL A 319 -3.30 22.58 1.88
CA VAL A 319 -2.69 21.32 2.27
C VAL A 319 -1.23 21.29 1.80
N TYR A 320 -0.40 20.38 2.31
CA TYR A 320 1.04 20.45 2.11
C TYR A 320 1.65 19.09 1.79
N ASN A 321 2.65 19.06 0.89
CA ASN A 321 3.67 18.01 0.92
C ASN A 321 4.77 18.42 1.90
N THR A 322 5.27 17.47 2.69
CA THR A 322 6.43 17.70 3.56
C THR A 322 7.70 17.25 2.86
N VAL A 323 8.68 18.14 2.74
CA VAL A 323 9.91 17.92 1.96
C VAL A 323 11.14 18.20 2.82
N GLY A 324 12.17 17.35 2.71
CA GLY A 324 13.48 17.56 3.31
C GLY A 324 14.57 16.88 2.46
N GLU A 325 15.82 17.30 2.61
CA GLU A 325 16.92 16.87 1.74
C GLU A 325 18.17 16.48 2.50
N ILE A 326 18.90 15.51 1.96
CA ILE A 326 20.34 15.32 2.19
C ILE A 326 21.02 15.79 0.92
N ARG A 327 21.62 16.99 0.96
CA ARG A 327 22.23 17.59 -0.23
C ARG A 327 23.43 16.77 -0.70
N GLY A 328 23.52 16.55 -2.00
CA GLY A 328 24.62 15.84 -2.65
C GLY A 328 25.95 16.61 -2.58
N GLY A 329 27.05 15.85 -2.50
CA GLY A 329 28.40 16.43 -2.44
C GLY A 329 28.95 16.80 -3.82
N GLU A 330 28.77 15.96 -4.84
CA GLU A 330 29.36 16.13 -6.17
C GLU A 330 28.35 16.66 -7.20
N LYS A 331 27.10 16.18 -7.11
CA LYS A 331 26.01 16.47 -8.07
C LYS A 331 24.76 16.95 -7.33
N PRO A 332 24.83 18.09 -6.61
CA PRO A 332 23.76 18.52 -5.71
C PRO A 332 22.45 18.87 -6.42
N ASP A 333 22.48 19.14 -7.71
CA ASP A 333 21.29 19.44 -8.52
C ASP A 333 20.60 18.19 -9.10
N GLU A 334 21.28 17.04 -9.08
CA GLU A 334 20.66 15.77 -9.48
C GLU A 334 19.98 15.11 -8.27
N ILE A 335 18.77 14.60 -8.45
CA ILE A 335 17.88 14.25 -7.34
C ILE A 335 17.43 12.79 -7.42
N VAL A 336 17.50 12.11 -6.29
CA VAL A 336 16.83 10.83 -6.02
C VAL A 336 15.70 11.13 -5.03
N VAL A 337 14.46 10.83 -5.38
CA VAL A 337 13.30 11.01 -4.49
C VAL A 337 13.01 9.71 -3.76
N VAL A 338 12.80 9.78 -2.45
CA VAL A 338 12.27 8.72 -1.60
C VAL A 338 11.00 9.26 -0.97
N GLY A 339 9.88 8.56 -1.13
CA GLY A 339 8.61 9.09 -0.65
C GLY A 339 7.56 8.05 -0.31
N ALA A 340 6.51 8.56 0.29
CA ALA A 340 5.27 7.87 0.63
C ALA A 340 4.18 8.92 0.81
N HIS A 341 2.91 8.55 0.82
CA HIS A 341 1.89 9.51 1.21
C HIS A 341 1.70 9.57 2.73
N LEU A 342 1.36 10.74 3.23
CA LEU A 342 1.15 11.02 4.65
C LEU A 342 -0.33 11.00 5.02
N ASP A 343 -1.20 11.38 4.09
CA ASP A 343 -2.64 11.30 4.27
C ASP A 343 -3.12 9.85 4.41
N SER A 344 -4.29 9.69 4.93
CA SER A 344 -4.95 8.39 5.11
C SER A 344 -6.46 8.56 5.13
N TRP A 345 -7.18 7.47 4.92
CA TRP A 345 -8.59 7.42 5.28
C TRP A 345 -8.78 7.45 6.79
N ASP A 346 -10.00 7.74 7.22
CA ASP A 346 -10.36 8.13 8.58
C ASP A 346 -11.29 7.15 9.31
N LEU A 347 -11.47 5.93 8.79
CA LEU A 347 -12.18 4.87 9.52
C LEU A 347 -11.26 4.13 10.50
N GLY A 348 -10.01 3.93 10.14
CA GLY A 348 -8.92 3.44 10.98
C GLY A 348 -7.99 4.58 11.39
N THR A 349 -6.77 4.26 11.78
CA THR A 349 -5.72 5.23 12.14
C THR A 349 -4.72 5.48 11.03
N GLY A 350 -4.93 4.89 9.82
CA GLY A 350 -4.04 5.05 8.69
C GLY A 350 -2.65 4.50 8.93
N THR A 351 -2.56 3.34 9.60
CA THR A 351 -1.28 2.73 9.95
C THR A 351 -0.64 2.06 8.76
N THR A 352 -1.36 1.12 8.15
CA THR A 352 -0.84 0.33 7.02
C THR A 352 -0.96 1.10 5.70
N ASP A 353 -1.87 2.09 5.64
CA ASP A 353 -2.19 2.92 4.50
C ASP A 353 -2.24 4.42 4.91
N ASN A 354 -1.14 5.21 4.85
CA ASN A 354 0.23 4.76 4.59
C ASN A 354 1.20 5.28 5.66
N GLY A 355 0.82 5.13 6.93
CA GLY A 355 1.69 5.45 8.08
C GLY A 355 3.01 4.65 8.03
N THR A 356 2.94 3.37 7.60
CA THR A 356 4.13 2.52 7.41
C THR A 356 5.10 3.11 6.40
N GLY A 357 4.65 3.50 5.22
CA GLY A 357 5.50 4.10 4.21
C GLY A 357 6.07 5.45 4.63
N SER A 358 5.25 6.30 5.26
CA SER A 358 5.67 7.59 5.79
C SER A 358 6.79 7.43 6.83
N THR A 359 6.66 6.49 7.76
CA THR A 359 7.65 6.29 8.81
C THR A 359 8.89 5.51 8.34
N VAL A 360 8.75 4.61 7.38
CA VAL A 360 9.89 4.00 6.67
C VAL A 360 10.68 5.09 5.93
N THR A 361 10.02 6.02 5.25
CA THR A 361 10.68 7.18 4.59
C THR A 361 11.44 8.04 5.60
N LEU A 362 10.87 8.33 6.77
CA LEU A 362 11.55 9.04 7.86
C LEU A 362 12.74 8.26 8.42
N GLU A 363 12.64 6.94 8.54
CA GLU A 363 13.74 6.08 9.01
C GLU A 363 14.91 6.05 8.02
N VAL A 364 14.62 5.99 6.72
CA VAL A 364 15.63 6.14 5.66
C VAL A 364 16.32 7.51 5.78
N ALA A 365 15.54 8.57 5.96
CA ALA A 365 16.06 9.93 6.13
C ALA A 365 16.98 10.04 7.36
N ARG A 366 16.55 9.50 8.52
CA ARG A 366 17.34 9.47 9.76
C ARG A 366 18.67 8.77 9.55
N THR A 367 18.61 7.56 9.00
CA THR A 367 19.79 6.71 8.78
C THR A 367 20.79 7.38 7.85
N LEU A 368 20.35 7.85 6.70
CA LEU A 368 21.25 8.44 5.71
C LEU A 368 21.78 9.82 6.16
N ALA A 369 20.98 10.61 6.88
CA ALA A 369 21.46 11.88 7.43
C ALA A 369 22.57 11.67 8.49
N LYS A 370 22.43 10.65 9.35
CA LYS A 370 23.48 10.27 10.30
C LYS A 370 24.77 9.89 9.57
N LEU A 371 24.69 9.01 8.59
CA LEU A 371 25.86 8.57 7.82
C LEU A 371 26.49 9.73 7.03
N ALA A 372 25.69 10.65 6.49
CA ALA A 372 26.21 11.84 5.83
C ALA A 372 27.01 12.76 6.76
N LYS A 373 26.58 12.90 8.04
CA LYS A 373 27.34 13.60 9.09
C LYS A 373 28.65 12.87 9.43
N GLU A 374 28.70 11.55 9.27
CA GLU A 374 29.89 10.72 9.47
C GLU A 374 30.80 10.66 8.22
N GLY A 375 30.58 11.53 7.24
CA GLY A 375 31.41 11.64 6.03
C GLY A 375 30.93 10.76 4.84
N GLN A 376 29.81 10.05 4.98
CA GLN A 376 29.23 9.22 3.92
C GLN A 376 28.14 10.00 3.13
N ARG A 377 28.46 11.21 2.69
CA ARG A 377 27.52 12.05 1.93
C ARG A 377 27.32 11.50 0.52
N PRO A 378 26.07 11.33 0.03
CA PRO A 378 25.81 10.84 -1.32
C PRO A 378 26.30 11.85 -2.37
N LYS A 379 26.59 11.37 -3.59
CA LYS A 379 26.98 12.26 -4.70
C LYS A 379 25.82 13.17 -5.14
N ARG A 380 24.62 12.59 -5.30
CA ARG A 380 23.37 13.28 -5.62
C ARG A 380 22.58 13.62 -4.37
N THR A 381 21.75 14.64 -4.47
CA THR A 381 20.78 14.95 -3.43
C THR A 381 19.75 13.84 -3.31
N ILE A 382 19.52 13.37 -2.08
CA ILE A 382 18.37 12.50 -1.77
C ILE A 382 17.30 13.38 -1.14
N ARG A 383 16.16 13.51 -1.82
CA ARG A 383 15.01 14.29 -1.38
C ARG A 383 13.94 13.36 -0.85
N PHE A 384 13.53 13.60 0.39
CA PHE A 384 12.46 12.88 1.06
C PHE A 384 11.18 13.67 0.93
N VAL A 385 10.10 13.02 0.49
CA VAL A 385 8.81 13.67 0.27
C VAL A 385 7.71 12.83 0.88
N LEU A 386 6.95 13.43 1.80
CA LEU A 386 5.70 12.86 2.27
C LEU A 386 4.56 13.60 1.56
N PHE A 387 3.94 12.91 0.61
CA PHE A 387 2.86 13.44 -0.23
C PHE A 387 1.55 13.49 0.54
N THR A 388 0.60 14.30 0.06
CA THR A 388 -0.76 14.35 0.60
C THR A 388 -1.79 14.36 -0.53
N GLY A 389 -3.01 13.88 -0.27
CA GLY A 389 -4.04 13.76 -1.29
C GLY A 389 -3.76 12.63 -2.29
N GLU A 390 -2.99 11.63 -1.88
CA GLU A 390 -2.82 10.39 -2.63
C GLU A 390 -4.15 9.67 -2.77
N GLU A 391 -4.83 9.47 -1.65
CA GLU A 391 -6.08 8.76 -1.44
C GLU A 391 -7.25 9.28 -2.31
N GLN A 392 -7.18 10.53 -2.72
CA GLN A 392 -8.19 11.15 -3.58
C GLN A 392 -7.76 11.21 -5.05
N GLY A 393 -6.55 10.76 -5.38
CA GLY A 393 -6.06 10.64 -6.74
C GLY A 393 -4.69 11.23 -7.03
N LEU A 394 -3.70 10.98 -6.18
CA LEU A 394 -2.28 11.32 -6.35
C LEU A 394 -2.05 12.85 -6.46
N TYR A 395 -2.88 13.67 -5.81
CA TYR A 395 -2.81 15.12 -6.00
C TYR A 395 -1.46 15.71 -5.55
N GLY A 396 -0.96 15.33 -4.38
CA GLY A 396 0.28 15.86 -3.84
C GLY A 396 1.49 15.58 -4.72
N SER A 397 1.64 14.37 -5.22
CA SER A 397 2.73 14.02 -6.13
C SER A 397 2.60 14.68 -7.51
N LYS A 398 1.38 14.88 -8.02
CA LYS A 398 1.13 15.68 -9.22
C LYS A 398 1.56 17.14 -9.01
N ARG A 399 1.16 17.74 -7.88
CA ARG A 399 1.53 19.13 -7.52
C ARG A 399 3.03 19.28 -7.31
N TYR A 400 3.69 18.25 -6.73
CA TYR A 400 5.14 18.20 -6.66
C TYR A 400 5.77 18.23 -8.06
N CYS A 401 5.34 17.39 -8.97
CA CYS A 401 5.87 17.34 -10.34
C CYS A 401 5.61 18.65 -11.11
N GLU A 402 4.46 19.29 -10.91
CA GLU A 402 4.15 20.58 -11.49
C GLU A 402 5.07 21.70 -10.95
N ARG A 403 5.24 21.78 -9.61
CA ARG A 403 6.09 22.76 -8.93
C ARG A 403 7.55 22.63 -9.34
N HIS A 404 8.05 21.40 -9.45
CA HIS A 404 9.44 21.10 -9.75
C HIS A 404 9.70 20.79 -11.23
N LYS A 405 8.79 21.19 -12.12
CA LYS A 405 8.86 20.87 -13.56
C LYS A 405 10.23 21.15 -14.18
N ALA A 406 10.87 22.26 -13.81
CA ALA A 406 12.19 22.64 -14.32
C ALA A 406 13.33 21.72 -13.81
N GLU A 407 13.15 21.07 -12.64
CA GLU A 407 14.11 20.17 -12.02
C GLU A 407 13.94 18.72 -12.50
N LEU A 408 12.75 18.32 -13.00
CA LEU A 408 12.44 16.93 -13.37
C LEU A 408 13.46 16.31 -14.36
N PRO A 409 14.07 17.04 -15.32
CA PRO A 409 15.15 16.47 -16.13
C PRO A 409 16.36 15.98 -15.33
N LYS A 410 16.58 16.50 -14.11
CA LYS A 410 17.65 16.13 -13.19
C LYS A 410 17.22 15.12 -12.12
N HIS A 411 15.95 14.71 -12.06
CA HIS A 411 15.50 13.64 -11.16
C HIS A 411 15.92 12.28 -11.76
N SER A 412 16.64 11.48 -10.99
CA SER A 412 17.05 10.13 -11.40
C SER A 412 15.91 9.13 -11.28
N VAL A 413 15.20 9.19 -10.15
CA VAL A 413 14.14 8.25 -9.82
C VAL A 413 13.25 8.79 -8.70
N SER A 414 12.02 8.28 -8.60
CA SER A 414 11.19 8.31 -7.39
C SER A 414 11.00 6.88 -6.89
N LEU A 415 11.33 6.61 -5.63
CA LEU A 415 11.10 5.35 -4.91
C LEU A 415 9.97 5.55 -3.90
N VAL A 416 8.92 4.74 -3.98
CA VAL A 416 7.72 4.88 -3.13
C VAL A 416 7.43 3.58 -2.39
N HIS A 417 7.13 3.70 -1.08
CA HIS A 417 6.68 2.60 -0.23
C HIS A 417 5.20 2.81 0.11
N ASP A 418 4.34 1.87 -0.33
CA ASP A 418 2.89 2.05 -0.21
C ASP A 418 2.09 0.74 -0.38
N THR A 419 2.42 -0.28 0.40
CA THR A 419 1.64 -1.53 0.41
C THR A 419 1.72 -2.19 1.79
N GLY A 420 1.28 -1.48 2.82
CA GLY A 420 1.13 -2.02 4.15
C GLY A 420 2.42 -2.38 4.88
N THR A 421 2.37 -3.44 5.65
CA THR A 421 3.42 -3.85 6.60
C THR A 421 4.23 -5.08 6.14
N GLY A 422 4.00 -5.57 4.93
CA GLY A 422 4.70 -6.74 4.38
C GLY A 422 6.18 -6.47 4.06
N GLN A 423 6.98 -7.53 3.97
CA GLN A 423 8.39 -7.42 3.55
C GLN A 423 8.50 -6.82 2.16
N VAL A 424 9.51 -5.97 1.95
CA VAL A 424 9.85 -5.47 0.61
C VAL A 424 10.57 -6.57 -0.17
N LEU A 425 9.93 -7.05 -1.21
CA LEU A 425 10.42 -8.11 -2.09
C LEU A 425 11.31 -7.58 -3.23
N GLY A 426 11.25 -6.28 -3.51
CA GLY A 426 11.95 -5.62 -4.60
C GLY A 426 11.21 -4.40 -5.11
N PHE A 427 11.49 -4.01 -6.36
CA PHE A 427 10.82 -2.89 -7.02
C PHE A 427 10.23 -3.31 -8.36
N GLY A 428 9.06 -2.72 -8.71
CA GLY A 428 8.48 -2.81 -10.03
C GLY A 428 9.05 -1.71 -10.93
N LEU A 429 9.77 -2.10 -12.00
CA LEU A 429 10.52 -1.16 -12.87
C LEU A 429 9.71 -0.60 -14.02
N GLN A 430 8.42 -0.82 -14.08
CA GLN A 430 7.52 -0.30 -15.13
C GLN A 430 8.00 -0.64 -16.56
N GLY A 431 8.55 -1.86 -16.75
CA GLY A 431 9.05 -2.34 -18.03
C GLY A 431 10.49 -1.96 -18.40
N ARG A 432 11.23 -1.24 -17.55
CA ARG A 432 12.56 -0.68 -17.88
C ARG A 432 13.70 -1.70 -17.68
N ASP A 433 13.95 -2.55 -18.67
CA ASP A 433 15.04 -3.52 -18.63
C ASP A 433 16.44 -2.85 -18.57
N ALA A 434 16.61 -1.68 -19.19
CA ALA A 434 17.85 -0.91 -19.10
C ALA A 434 18.18 -0.49 -17.65
N VAL A 435 17.16 -0.11 -16.87
CA VAL A 435 17.33 0.19 -15.43
C VAL A 435 17.71 -1.07 -14.66
N ARG A 436 17.09 -2.21 -14.95
CA ARG A 436 17.42 -3.48 -14.30
C ARG A 436 18.90 -3.83 -14.51
N LYS A 437 19.39 -3.71 -15.74
CA LYS A 437 20.80 -3.99 -16.07
C LYS A 437 21.79 -3.11 -15.30
N VAL A 438 21.42 -1.86 -15.02
CA VAL A 438 22.23 -0.93 -14.22
C VAL A 438 22.17 -1.28 -12.73
N LEU A 439 20.98 -1.58 -12.21
CA LEU A 439 20.77 -1.71 -10.76
C LEU A 439 21.01 -3.12 -10.20
N ASP A 440 20.78 -4.19 -10.97
CA ASP A 440 21.00 -5.56 -10.47
C ASP A 440 22.37 -5.78 -9.84
N PRO A 441 23.51 -5.37 -10.47
CA PRO A 441 24.83 -5.54 -9.87
C PRO A 441 25.06 -4.62 -8.65
N GLU A 442 24.39 -3.48 -8.60
CA GLU A 442 24.53 -2.52 -7.50
C GLU A 442 23.82 -2.99 -6.22
N LEU A 443 22.81 -3.85 -6.34
CA LEU A 443 21.96 -4.30 -5.24
C LEU A 443 22.30 -5.70 -4.72
N ASP A 444 23.47 -6.22 -5.03
CA ASP A 444 23.91 -7.56 -4.60
C ASP A 444 23.87 -7.75 -3.08
N THR A 445 24.19 -6.72 -2.31
CA THR A 445 24.14 -6.76 -0.84
C THR A 445 22.74 -7.11 -0.32
N LEU A 446 21.69 -6.68 -1.03
CA LEU A 446 20.31 -6.94 -0.63
C LEU A 446 19.90 -8.41 -0.78
N LYS A 447 20.61 -9.21 -1.56
CA LYS A 447 20.34 -10.65 -1.73
C LYS A 447 20.47 -11.44 -0.42
N SER A 448 21.18 -10.89 0.56
CA SER A 448 21.31 -11.47 1.89
C SER A 448 20.12 -11.16 2.82
N LEU A 449 19.24 -10.23 2.43
CA LEU A 449 18.08 -9.85 3.27
C LEU A 449 16.92 -10.83 3.08
N PRO A 450 16.22 -11.19 4.17
CA PRO A 450 14.99 -11.97 4.09
C PRO A 450 13.97 -11.27 3.16
N GLY A 451 13.24 -12.06 2.38
CA GLY A 451 12.18 -11.57 1.50
C GLY A 451 12.65 -10.95 0.18
N TRP A 452 13.88 -10.45 0.06
CA TRP A 452 14.36 -9.84 -1.17
C TRP A 452 14.34 -10.82 -2.36
N LYS A 453 13.66 -10.47 -3.44
CA LYS A 453 13.53 -11.26 -4.68
C LYS A 453 14.09 -10.53 -5.91
N GLY A 454 14.58 -9.29 -5.73
CA GLY A 454 15.20 -8.51 -6.79
C GLY A 454 14.24 -7.59 -7.53
N LEU A 455 14.70 -7.11 -8.67
CA LEU A 455 13.99 -6.16 -9.51
C LEU A 455 13.05 -6.90 -10.49
N ASP A 456 11.85 -6.38 -10.66
CA ASP A 456 10.80 -6.94 -11.52
C ASP A 456 10.44 -5.95 -12.63
N LEU A 457 10.26 -6.43 -13.85
CA LEU A 457 9.85 -5.58 -14.98
C LEU A 457 8.36 -5.26 -14.98
N GLY A 458 7.57 -5.91 -14.14
CA GLY A 458 6.13 -5.67 -14.01
C GLY A 458 5.81 -4.24 -13.62
N SER A 459 4.60 -3.81 -13.96
CA SER A 459 4.07 -2.51 -13.59
C SER A 459 3.28 -2.62 -12.30
N LEU A 460 3.57 -1.75 -11.34
CA LEU A 460 2.75 -1.47 -10.18
C LEU A 460 2.01 -0.15 -10.42
N ASN A 461 0.77 -0.07 -9.95
CA ASN A 461 -0.08 1.11 -10.14
C ASN A 461 -0.74 1.46 -8.80
N GLY A 462 -1.32 2.65 -8.70
CA GLY A 462 -2.15 3.06 -7.58
C GLY A 462 -1.40 3.83 -6.50
N THR A 463 -0.19 4.37 -6.77
CA THR A 463 0.53 5.21 -5.81
C THR A 463 1.38 6.29 -6.49
N ASP A 464 1.95 7.18 -5.70
CA ASP A 464 2.59 8.45 -6.07
C ASP A 464 3.70 8.37 -7.14
N HIS A 465 4.40 7.22 -7.25
CA HIS A 465 5.40 7.01 -8.32
C HIS A 465 4.82 7.23 -9.73
N GLN A 466 3.51 7.03 -9.91
CA GLN A 466 2.85 7.22 -11.20
C GLN A 466 2.86 8.67 -11.68
N SER A 467 2.83 9.65 -10.77
CA SER A 467 2.95 11.07 -11.14
C SER A 467 4.31 11.37 -11.75
N PHE A 468 5.38 10.77 -11.23
CA PHE A 468 6.73 10.87 -11.80
C PHE A 468 6.83 10.17 -13.15
N GLU A 469 6.24 8.97 -13.27
CA GLU A 469 6.14 8.25 -14.54
C GLU A 469 5.44 9.09 -15.63
N ALA A 470 4.33 9.73 -15.26
CA ALA A 470 3.60 10.61 -16.17
C ALA A 470 4.41 11.86 -16.57
N ALA A 471 5.30 12.31 -15.69
CA ALA A 471 6.20 13.44 -15.91
C ALA A 471 7.54 13.06 -16.58
N GLY A 472 7.71 11.79 -16.99
CA GLY A 472 8.90 11.30 -17.70
C GLY A 472 10.10 11.01 -16.80
N VAL A 473 9.90 10.88 -15.49
CA VAL A 473 10.91 10.44 -14.52
C VAL A 473 10.64 8.98 -14.15
N PRO A 474 11.65 8.09 -14.10
CA PRO A 474 11.48 6.75 -13.59
C PRO A 474 10.86 6.75 -12.20
N GLY A 475 9.72 6.07 -12.02
CA GLY A 475 9.01 5.97 -10.76
C GLY A 475 8.80 4.50 -10.39
N PHE A 476 9.25 4.09 -9.21
CA PHE A 476 9.18 2.70 -8.78
C PHE A 476 8.51 2.59 -7.42
N ALA A 477 7.49 1.74 -7.34
CA ALA A 477 6.91 1.35 -6.07
C ALA A 477 7.58 0.07 -5.55
N CYS A 478 7.67 -0.03 -4.23
CA CYS A 478 8.07 -1.27 -3.56
C CYS A 478 7.09 -2.39 -3.88
N ARG A 479 7.60 -3.53 -4.31
CA ARG A 479 6.86 -4.79 -4.28
C ARG A 479 6.92 -5.33 -2.87
N GLN A 480 5.78 -5.51 -2.25
CA GLN A 480 5.69 -5.99 -0.88
C GLN A 480 4.85 -7.26 -0.79
N GLU A 481 5.03 -8.01 0.26
CA GLU A 481 4.08 -9.05 0.63
C GLU A 481 2.76 -8.39 1.01
N MET A 482 1.65 -8.88 0.44
CA MET A 482 0.33 -8.30 0.68
C MET A 482 -0.16 -8.50 2.11
N ASP A 483 0.26 -9.61 2.75
CA ASP A 483 -0.11 -9.94 4.12
C ASP A 483 -1.62 -9.70 4.37
N GLU A 484 -1.96 -8.98 5.46
CA GLU A 484 -3.34 -8.59 5.76
C GLU A 484 -3.79 -7.29 5.04
N TYR A 485 -2.95 -6.68 4.19
CA TYR A 485 -3.24 -5.37 3.60
C TYR A 485 -4.59 -5.31 2.90
N ARG A 486 -5.01 -6.38 2.22
CA ARG A 486 -6.35 -6.44 1.61
C ARG A 486 -7.52 -6.31 2.60
N LEU A 487 -7.28 -6.57 3.91
CA LEU A 487 -8.28 -6.43 4.97
C LEU A 487 -8.19 -5.07 5.66
N THR A 488 -7.00 -4.46 5.68
CA THR A 488 -6.77 -3.15 6.32
C THR A 488 -6.98 -1.97 5.38
N HIS A 489 -6.63 -2.12 4.10
CA HIS A 489 -6.71 -1.08 3.07
C HIS A 489 -8.09 -0.41 3.04
N HIS A 490 -8.12 0.88 3.37
CA HIS A 490 -9.31 1.75 3.45
C HIS A 490 -10.36 1.33 4.49
N THR A 491 -10.01 0.52 5.50
CA THR A 491 -10.99 0.01 6.47
C THR A 491 -10.74 0.53 7.90
N GLN A 492 -11.72 0.32 8.77
CA GLN A 492 -11.56 0.60 10.22
C GLN A 492 -10.55 -0.34 10.90
N SER A 493 -10.10 -1.40 10.21
CA SER A 493 -9.08 -2.34 10.71
C SER A 493 -7.65 -1.86 10.46
N ASP A 494 -7.47 -0.69 9.84
CA ASP A 494 -6.15 -0.10 9.61
C ASP A 494 -5.63 0.60 10.87
N THR A 495 -5.07 -0.20 11.77
CA THR A 495 -4.66 0.18 13.12
C THR A 495 -3.26 -0.32 13.47
N PHE A 496 -2.64 0.29 14.49
CA PHE A 496 -1.24 0.07 14.86
C PHE A 496 -0.87 -1.40 15.17
N ASP A 497 -1.82 -2.19 15.68
CA ASP A 497 -1.64 -3.62 15.96
C ASP A 497 -1.34 -4.48 14.72
N LYS A 498 -1.53 -3.94 13.53
CA LYS A 498 -1.20 -4.59 12.26
C LYS A 498 0.26 -4.41 11.84
N ALA A 499 0.98 -3.47 12.47
CA ALA A 499 2.36 -3.15 12.12
C ALA A 499 3.33 -4.28 12.48
N LYS A 500 4.24 -4.61 11.57
CA LYS A 500 5.26 -5.66 11.74
C LYS A 500 6.66 -5.06 11.70
N GLU A 501 7.19 -4.72 12.87
CA GLU A 501 8.51 -4.07 13.01
C GLU A 501 9.62 -4.72 12.16
N PRO A 502 9.84 -6.05 12.18
CA PRO A 502 10.93 -6.63 11.40
C PRO A 502 10.83 -6.35 9.90
N ASN A 503 9.61 -6.28 9.36
CA ASN A 503 9.37 -6.03 7.95
C ASN A 503 9.60 -4.55 7.60
N LEU A 504 9.19 -3.63 8.48
CA LEU A 504 9.39 -2.19 8.27
C LEU A 504 10.87 -1.82 8.37
N VAL A 505 11.60 -2.41 9.30
CA VAL A 505 13.06 -2.28 9.44
C VAL A 505 13.75 -2.83 8.18
N GLN A 506 13.34 -3.99 7.68
CA GLN A 506 13.85 -4.56 6.43
C GLN A 506 13.56 -3.62 5.24
N GLY A 507 12.34 -3.11 5.13
CA GLY A 507 11.94 -2.18 4.06
C GLY A 507 12.77 -0.89 4.08
N ALA A 508 12.99 -0.31 5.26
CA ALA A 508 13.85 0.87 5.42
C ALA A 508 15.29 0.58 4.95
N GLY A 509 15.84 -0.58 5.31
CA GLY A 509 17.16 -1.02 4.84
C GLY A 509 17.24 -1.16 3.32
N VAL A 510 16.25 -1.81 2.71
CA VAL A 510 16.18 -1.99 1.26
C VAL A 510 16.14 -0.64 0.54
N ILE A 511 15.28 0.28 0.98
CA ILE A 511 15.13 1.59 0.34
C ILE A 511 16.38 2.45 0.56
N ALA A 512 16.96 2.45 1.77
CA ALA A 512 18.16 3.23 2.07
C ALA A 512 19.36 2.80 1.22
N VAL A 513 19.59 1.49 1.10
CA VAL A 513 20.66 0.95 0.22
C VAL A 513 20.38 1.33 -1.23
N THR A 514 19.15 1.09 -1.72
CA THR A 514 18.80 1.37 -3.13
C THR A 514 18.95 2.85 -3.46
N ALA A 515 18.43 3.75 -2.61
CA ALA A 515 18.54 5.19 -2.80
C ALA A 515 20.01 5.65 -2.81
N THR A 516 20.82 5.13 -1.88
CA THR A 516 22.26 5.44 -1.79
C THR A 516 23.01 4.97 -3.03
N ARG A 517 22.74 3.75 -3.52
CA ARG A 517 23.36 3.21 -4.73
C ARG A 517 23.01 4.07 -5.94
N ILE A 518 21.73 4.40 -6.14
CA ILE A 518 21.31 5.27 -7.25
C ILE A 518 21.92 6.67 -7.12
N ALA A 519 21.98 7.23 -5.91
CA ALA A 519 22.58 8.55 -5.69
C ALA A 519 24.08 8.59 -5.99
N ASN A 520 24.77 7.45 -5.94
CA ASN A 520 26.22 7.34 -6.19
C ASN A 520 26.58 6.85 -7.59
N LEU A 521 25.61 6.49 -8.44
CA LEU A 521 25.87 6.11 -9.84
C LEU A 521 26.60 7.22 -10.62
N PRO A 522 27.40 6.88 -11.64
CA PRO A 522 28.02 7.89 -12.51
C PRO A 522 26.96 8.73 -13.24
N ASP A 523 25.90 8.11 -13.75
CA ASP A 523 24.87 8.74 -14.57
C ASP A 523 23.49 8.64 -13.93
N LEU A 524 22.51 9.43 -14.42
CA LEU A 524 21.10 9.27 -14.10
C LEU A 524 20.59 7.93 -14.63
N LEU A 525 19.58 7.37 -13.99
CA LEU A 525 18.94 6.15 -14.48
C LEU A 525 18.36 6.33 -15.89
N PRO A 526 18.43 5.30 -16.76
CA PRO A 526 17.81 5.32 -18.07
C PRO A 526 16.30 5.62 -17.98
N ARG A 527 15.82 6.54 -18.82
CA ARG A 527 14.41 6.96 -18.83
C ARG A 527 13.54 6.18 -19.82
N ASP A 528 14.19 5.54 -20.79
CA ASP A 528 13.50 4.87 -21.88
C ASP A 528 12.57 3.78 -21.34
N LYS A 529 11.31 3.90 -21.73
CA LYS A 529 10.30 2.89 -21.48
C LYS A 529 10.05 2.15 -22.79
N PRO A 530 10.04 0.82 -22.79
CA PRO A 530 9.69 0.11 -23.99
C PRO A 530 8.29 0.53 -24.43
N PRO A 531 8.04 0.62 -25.75
CA PRO A 531 6.70 0.91 -26.24
C PRO A 531 5.74 -0.14 -25.67
N ALA A 532 4.56 0.31 -25.25
CA ALA A 532 3.51 -0.61 -24.82
C ALA A 532 3.31 -1.69 -25.90
N PRO A 533 3.17 -2.97 -25.54
CA PRO A 533 2.98 -4.02 -26.52
C PRO A 533 1.80 -3.63 -27.43
N LYS A 534 2.06 -3.61 -28.74
CA LYS A 534 1.00 -3.31 -29.71
C LYS A 534 -0.09 -4.35 -29.51
N ARG A 535 -1.28 -3.91 -29.12
CA ARG A 535 -2.46 -4.78 -29.10
C ARG A 535 -2.70 -5.24 -30.54
N GLU A 536 -2.39 -6.49 -30.83
CA GLU A 536 -2.85 -7.10 -32.08
C GLU A 536 -4.38 -7.06 -32.07
N ARG A 537 -4.94 -6.27 -32.98
CA ARG A 537 -6.37 -6.39 -33.30
C ARG A 537 -6.55 -7.76 -33.92
N LYS A 538 -7.15 -8.68 -33.19
CA LYS A 538 -7.73 -9.85 -33.82
C LYS A 538 -8.93 -9.35 -34.61
N GLU A 539 -8.79 -9.35 -35.93
CA GLU A 539 -9.88 -9.18 -36.88
C GLU A 539 -10.95 -10.27 -36.73
#